data_aab2de9a7ecbd2f179a7a66b79bb3aa5
#
_entry.id   aab2de9a7ecbd2f179a7a66b79bb3aa5
#
_cell.length_a   1.000
_cell.length_b   1.000
_cell.length_c   1.000
_cell.angle_alpha   90.00
_cell.angle_beta   90.00
_cell.angle_gamma   90.00
#
_symmetry.space_group_name_H-M   'P 1'
#
loop_
_entity.id
_entity.type
_entity.pdbx_description
1 polymer ?
#
loop_
_entity_poly.entity_id
_entity_poly.type
_entity_poly.pdbx_seq_one_letter_code
_entity_poly.pdbx_strand_id
1 'polypeptide(L)'
;MALLLYPFVLLISLIHNHLIMTPTIAILTPDDVLFPGEKPFPVLPAVDHYCGSEKLMQKAMALQTEIAAEYGPLAMDITCDCEDGAAAGNEKAHAELCVAMINSTDNRFDRVGARIHDVTHEHWQDDLEILVGGAGKRLPFITLPKPRDIEDVRAFLKALRAAEQRHDIQKPIPAHVLIETHGALHQVWDIAALEGIESLDFGVMDFVSGHFGAIPGSAMRSPGQFDHPLVRRAKLEISSAALGHGKVPTHNVTTELSDLEYIRRDADRARQEFGFLRMWSIHPVQIRPILDAMSPDFSEVQDAAEIVSAAADADWGPIRHNGKLQDRAAYRYYWTLLKRARTTGVPLPVDVTERFFTA
;
A
#
# COMPACT_ATOMS: atom_id res chain seq x y z
N MET A 1 -76.93 45.75 6.63
CA MET A 1 -76.74 44.47 7.30
C MET A 1 -76.64 43.43 6.19
N ALA A 2 -75.44 43.16 5.71
CA ALA A 2 -75.16 42.33 4.54
C ALA A 2 -74.41 41.13 5.00
N LEU A 3 -74.94 39.92 4.78
CA LEU A 3 -74.25 38.64 4.97
C LEU A 3 -73.56 38.28 3.68
N LEU A 4 -72.23 38.06 3.77
CA LEU A 4 -71.38 37.50 2.77
C LEU A 4 -71.50 36.00 2.77
N LEU A 5 -71.93 35.43 1.65
CA LEU A 5 -71.80 34.01 1.30
C LEU A 5 -70.55 33.84 0.41
N TYR A 6 -69.52 33.09 0.90
CA TYR A 6 -68.38 32.67 0.11
C TYR A 6 -68.71 31.34 -0.58
N PRO A 7 -68.29 31.14 -1.82
CA PRO A 7 -68.42 29.83 -2.50
C PRO A 7 -67.25 28.93 -2.20
N PHE A 8 -67.55 27.81 -1.63
CA PHE A 8 -66.69 26.64 -1.44
C PHE A 8 -66.79 25.74 -2.67
N VAL A 9 -66.07 26.02 -3.74
CA VAL A 9 -65.81 25.06 -4.85
C VAL A 9 -64.59 25.57 -5.59
N LEU A 10 -63.45 24.96 -5.41
CA LEU A 10 -62.32 24.71 -6.33
C LEU A 10 -61.01 24.43 -5.53
N LEU A 11 -60.94 23.31 -4.87
CA LEU A 11 -59.64 22.81 -4.39
C LEU A 11 -59.66 21.29 -4.27
N ILE A 12 -60.07 20.58 -5.35
CA ILE A 12 -59.93 19.13 -5.47
C ILE A 12 -59.42 18.88 -6.90
N SER A 13 -58.15 19.22 -7.19
CA SER A 13 -57.47 18.72 -8.40
C SER A 13 -55.97 19.03 -8.40
N LEU A 14 -55.26 18.79 -7.28
CA LEU A 14 -53.80 18.91 -7.24
C LEU A 14 -53.17 17.93 -6.25
N ILE A 15 -53.77 16.74 -6.06
CA ILE A 15 -53.16 15.67 -5.26
C ILE A 15 -53.22 14.38 -6.09
N HIS A 16 -52.44 14.33 -7.19
CA HIS A 16 -52.10 13.09 -7.85
C HIS A 16 -50.82 13.31 -8.62
N ASN A 17 -49.70 13.30 -7.95
CA ASN A 17 -48.36 12.91 -8.46
C ASN A 17 -47.34 13.13 -7.33
N HIS A 18 -47.58 12.61 -6.14
CA HIS A 18 -46.47 12.22 -5.29
C HIS A 18 -46.00 10.85 -5.83
N LEU A 19 -45.01 10.85 -6.73
CA LEU A 19 -44.14 9.74 -6.88
C LEU A 19 -43.64 9.37 -5.49
N ILE A 20 -44.10 8.25 -4.99
CA ILE A 20 -43.46 7.55 -3.85
C ILE A 20 -42.09 7.16 -4.39
N MET A 21 -41.10 8.05 -4.22
CA MET A 21 -39.71 7.62 -4.28
C MET A 21 -39.55 6.67 -3.09
N THR A 22 -39.67 5.36 -3.35
CA THR A 22 -39.14 4.37 -2.43
C THR A 22 -37.70 4.76 -2.15
N PRO A 23 -37.30 5.05 -0.91
CA PRO A 23 -35.91 5.28 -0.63
C PRO A 23 -35.17 4.02 -1.07
N THR A 24 -34.28 4.16 -2.04
CA THR A 24 -33.32 3.12 -2.31
C THR A 24 -32.54 2.98 -1.00
N ILE A 25 -32.82 1.93 -0.24
CA ILE A 25 -32.05 1.59 0.94
C ILE A 25 -30.65 1.32 0.38
N ALA A 26 -29.75 2.28 0.56
CA ALA A 26 -28.36 2.08 0.24
C ALA A 26 -27.92 0.87 1.07
N ILE A 27 -27.54 -0.21 0.40
CA ILE A 27 -26.98 -1.37 1.07
C ILE A 27 -25.66 -0.88 1.67
N LEU A 28 -25.63 -0.73 3.01
CA LEU A 28 -24.42 -0.33 3.72
C LEU A 28 -23.34 -1.37 3.52
N THR A 29 -22.20 -0.96 2.99
CA THR A 29 -21.04 -1.84 2.90
C THR A 29 -20.43 -2.06 4.28
N PRO A 30 -19.65 -3.14 4.48
CA PRO A 30 -18.92 -3.30 5.74
C PRO A 30 -18.00 -2.11 6.06
N ASP A 31 -17.43 -1.44 5.06
CA ASP A 31 -16.62 -0.24 5.27
C ASP A 31 -17.43 0.92 5.84
N ASP A 32 -18.65 1.15 5.36
CA ASP A 32 -19.53 2.22 5.87
C ASP A 32 -19.87 2.04 7.36
N VAL A 33 -20.03 0.80 7.80
CA VAL A 33 -20.42 0.48 9.18
C VAL A 33 -19.22 0.35 10.11
N LEU A 34 -18.14 -0.26 9.63
CA LEU A 34 -16.98 -0.57 10.47
C LEU A 34 -15.97 0.58 10.52
N PHE A 35 -15.90 1.40 9.47
CA PHE A 35 -14.92 2.50 9.34
C PHE A 35 -15.59 3.84 8.94
N PRO A 36 -16.67 4.26 9.64
CA PRO A 36 -17.43 5.44 9.23
C PRO A 36 -16.57 6.70 9.27
N GLY A 37 -16.42 7.36 8.12
CA GLY A 37 -15.66 8.60 7.99
C GLY A 37 -14.12 8.43 8.03
N GLU A 38 -13.62 7.21 8.15
CA GLU A 38 -12.19 6.94 8.03
C GLU A 38 -11.75 6.97 6.56
N LYS A 39 -10.53 7.48 6.30
CA LYS A 39 -9.94 7.36 4.96
C LYS A 39 -9.68 5.88 4.66
N PRO A 40 -9.97 5.41 3.44
CA PRO A 40 -9.64 4.03 3.08
C PRO A 40 -8.15 3.75 3.27
N PHE A 41 -7.85 2.61 3.89
CA PHE A 41 -6.46 2.15 4.01
C PHE A 41 -5.92 1.80 2.61
N PRO A 42 -4.70 2.24 2.25
CA PRO A 42 -4.14 1.95 0.92
C PRO A 42 -4.03 0.45 0.66
N VAL A 43 -4.37 0.05 -0.56
CA VAL A 43 -4.25 -1.33 -1.01
C VAL A 43 -3.03 -1.43 -1.92
N LEU A 44 -1.92 -1.92 -1.36
CA LEU A 44 -0.68 -2.14 -2.09
C LEU A 44 -0.38 -3.63 -2.25
N PRO A 45 0.30 -4.03 -3.34
CA PRO A 45 0.81 -5.39 -3.52
C PRO A 45 1.71 -5.82 -2.37
N ALA A 46 1.69 -7.12 -2.06
CA ALA A 46 2.51 -7.67 -0.98
C ALA A 46 4.01 -7.68 -1.30
N VAL A 47 4.38 -7.60 -2.58
CA VAL A 47 5.77 -7.53 -3.03
C VAL A 47 6.03 -6.25 -3.79
N ASP A 48 7.20 -5.64 -3.53
CA ASP A 48 7.79 -4.59 -4.36
C ASP A 48 9.14 -5.06 -4.90
N HIS A 49 9.24 -5.19 -6.22
CA HIS A 49 10.43 -5.74 -6.86
C HIS A 49 11.30 -4.64 -7.48
N TYR A 50 12.50 -4.47 -6.94
CA TYR A 50 13.47 -3.47 -7.40
C TYR A 50 14.35 -3.98 -8.54
N CYS A 51 14.54 -3.13 -9.57
CA CYS A 51 15.40 -3.43 -10.71
C CYS A 51 15.99 -2.15 -11.33
N GLY A 52 17.33 -2.13 -11.45
CA GLY A 52 18.12 -0.97 -11.89
C GLY A 52 18.68 -1.08 -13.31
N SER A 53 18.25 -2.03 -14.16
CA SER A 53 18.70 -2.09 -15.55
C SER A 53 17.55 -2.48 -16.49
N GLU A 54 17.63 -2.02 -17.74
CA GLU A 54 16.60 -2.29 -18.76
C GLU A 54 16.23 -3.78 -18.86
N LYS A 55 17.24 -4.64 -18.93
CA LYS A 55 17.05 -6.08 -18.99
C LYS A 55 16.31 -6.66 -17.78
N LEU A 56 16.59 -6.13 -16.58
CA LEU A 56 15.92 -6.57 -15.35
C LEU A 56 14.51 -6.03 -15.30
N MET A 57 14.27 -4.78 -15.70
CA MET A 57 12.93 -4.16 -15.77
C MET A 57 12.01 -4.92 -16.73
N GLN A 58 12.49 -5.25 -17.94
CA GLN A 58 11.74 -6.06 -18.91
C GLN A 58 11.41 -7.46 -18.37
N LYS A 59 12.38 -8.12 -17.73
CA LYS A 59 12.13 -9.42 -17.08
C LYS A 59 11.15 -9.33 -15.92
N ALA A 60 11.21 -8.26 -15.14
CA ALA A 60 10.28 -8.04 -14.02
C ALA A 60 8.84 -7.86 -14.52
N MET A 61 8.61 -7.10 -15.61
CA MET A 61 7.27 -6.93 -16.20
C MET A 61 6.71 -8.24 -16.79
N ALA A 62 7.56 -9.05 -17.43
CA ALA A 62 7.17 -10.39 -17.90
C ALA A 62 6.76 -11.28 -16.70
N LEU A 63 7.57 -11.30 -15.65
CA LEU A 63 7.30 -12.06 -14.43
C LEU A 63 6.05 -11.54 -13.71
N GLN A 64 5.82 -10.22 -13.67
CA GLN A 64 4.60 -9.64 -13.09
C GLN A 64 3.34 -10.19 -13.77
N THR A 65 3.40 -10.42 -15.09
CA THR A 65 2.28 -11.04 -15.83
C THR A 65 2.04 -12.49 -15.40
N GLU A 66 3.10 -13.27 -15.17
CA GLU A 66 2.99 -14.64 -14.65
C GLU A 66 2.44 -14.66 -13.23
N ILE A 67 2.98 -13.83 -12.36
CA ILE A 67 2.53 -13.69 -10.96
C ILE A 67 1.06 -13.25 -10.90
N ALA A 68 0.65 -12.32 -11.77
CA ALA A 68 -0.73 -11.86 -11.83
C ALA A 68 -1.71 -12.98 -12.21
N ALA A 69 -1.30 -13.96 -12.99
CA ALA A 69 -2.11 -15.12 -13.32
C ALA A 69 -2.28 -16.10 -12.13
N GLU A 70 -1.30 -16.15 -11.22
CA GLU A 70 -1.31 -17.04 -10.05
C GLU A 70 -1.96 -16.39 -8.82
N TYR A 71 -1.63 -15.11 -8.55
CA TYR A 71 -1.98 -14.39 -7.31
C TYR A 71 -2.91 -13.19 -7.52
N GLY A 72 -3.27 -12.90 -8.76
CA GLY A 72 -4.08 -11.73 -9.12
C GLY A 72 -3.26 -10.48 -9.50
N PRO A 73 -3.91 -9.50 -10.13
CA PRO A 73 -3.23 -8.35 -10.75
C PRO A 73 -2.58 -7.36 -9.76
N LEU A 74 -2.92 -7.46 -8.47
CA LEU A 74 -2.38 -6.61 -7.40
C LEU A 74 -1.33 -7.33 -6.53
N ALA A 75 -0.72 -8.42 -7.02
CA ALA A 75 0.23 -9.18 -6.22
C ALA A 75 1.62 -8.52 -6.11
N MET A 76 2.06 -7.80 -7.16
CA MET A 76 3.43 -7.33 -7.28
C MET A 76 3.52 -5.93 -7.89
N ASP A 77 4.27 -5.04 -7.24
CA ASP A 77 4.79 -3.80 -7.81
C ASP A 77 6.20 -4.03 -8.37
N ILE A 78 6.58 -3.16 -9.29
CA ILE A 78 7.95 -3.04 -9.78
C ILE A 78 8.42 -1.61 -9.51
N THR A 79 9.64 -1.47 -8.97
CA THR A 79 10.29 -0.17 -8.79
C THR A 79 11.52 -0.10 -9.68
N CYS A 80 11.46 0.78 -10.70
CA CYS A 80 12.62 1.16 -11.50
C CYS A 80 13.55 1.99 -10.60
N ASP A 81 14.79 1.57 -10.49
CA ASP A 81 15.72 2.14 -9.53
C ASP A 81 16.71 3.09 -10.20
N CYS A 82 16.68 4.38 -9.85
CA CYS A 82 17.64 5.37 -10.30
C CYS A 82 18.80 5.59 -9.31
N GLU A 83 18.77 4.92 -8.15
CA GLU A 83 19.73 5.10 -7.06
C GLU A 83 20.71 3.92 -6.99
N ASP A 84 20.93 3.29 -5.85
CA ASP A 84 21.95 2.25 -5.59
C ASP A 84 21.91 1.02 -6.53
N GLY A 85 20.76 0.71 -7.11
CA GLY A 85 20.60 -0.38 -8.07
C GLY A 85 20.92 -0.01 -9.51
N ALA A 86 21.15 1.28 -9.81
CA ALA A 86 21.52 1.78 -11.13
C ALA A 86 23.05 1.94 -11.28
N ALA A 87 23.52 2.00 -12.52
CA ALA A 87 24.91 2.32 -12.80
C ALA A 87 25.09 3.86 -12.78
N ALA A 88 26.08 4.35 -12.04
CA ALA A 88 26.39 5.77 -11.95
C ALA A 88 26.98 6.34 -13.27
N GLY A 89 26.77 7.65 -13.51
CA GLY A 89 27.40 8.42 -14.59
C GLY A 89 26.52 8.64 -15.82
N ASN A 90 25.27 8.15 -15.82
CA ASN A 90 24.27 8.38 -16.88
C ASN A 90 22.87 8.59 -16.31
N GLU A 91 22.76 9.32 -15.22
CA GLU A 91 21.56 9.46 -14.38
C GLU A 91 20.35 9.92 -15.21
N LYS A 92 20.51 10.97 -16.02
CA LYS A 92 19.45 11.48 -16.88
C LYS A 92 18.97 10.44 -17.90
N ALA A 93 19.89 9.79 -18.61
CA ALA A 93 19.52 8.76 -19.59
C ALA A 93 18.86 7.56 -18.92
N HIS A 94 19.23 7.25 -17.68
CA HIS A 94 18.63 6.20 -16.88
C HIS A 94 17.20 6.57 -16.44
N ALA A 95 16.96 7.81 -16.00
CA ALA A 95 15.61 8.29 -15.70
C ALA A 95 14.70 8.28 -16.95
N GLU A 96 15.23 8.66 -18.14
CA GLU A 96 14.54 8.55 -19.43
C GLU A 96 14.23 7.07 -19.79
N LEU A 97 15.13 6.14 -19.49
CA LEU A 97 14.87 4.70 -19.63
C LEU A 97 13.73 4.25 -18.70
N CYS A 98 13.72 4.69 -17.44
CA CYS A 98 12.63 4.39 -16.51
C CYS A 98 11.28 4.89 -17.05
N VAL A 99 11.23 6.10 -17.63
CA VAL A 99 10.04 6.63 -18.32
C VAL A 99 9.59 5.70 -19.45
N ALA A 100 10.54 5.26 -20.30
CA ALA A 100 10.22 4.33 -21.40
C ALA A 100 9.64 3.01 -20.88
N MET A 101 10.19 2.46 -19.79
CA MET A 101 9.69 1.22 -19.17
C MET A 101 8.29 1.40 -18.56
N ILE A 102 8.05 2.48 -17.82
CA ILE A 102 6.74 2.78 -17.24
C ILE A 102 5.68 2.93 -18.34
N ASN A 103 6.03 3.56 -19.46
CA ASN A 103 5.12 3.74 -20.61
C ASN A 103 5.03 2.52 -21.54
N SER A 104 5.85 1.50 -21.34
CA SER A 104 5.83 0.28 -22.15
C SER A 104 4.44 -0.38 -22.12
N THR A 105 4.09 -1.03 -23.23
CA THR A 105 2.91 -1.91 -23.33
C THR A 105 3.02 -3.14 -22.41
N ASP A 106 4.23 -3.49 -21.99
CA ASP A 106 4.48 -4.59 -21.05
C ASP A 106 4.14 -4.22 -19.61
N ASN A 107 4.06 -2.93 -19.27
CA ASN A 107 3.46 -2.45 -18.01
C ASN A 107 1.92 -2.56 -18.09
N ARG A 108 1.41 -3.77 -18.00
CA ARG A 108 -0.02 -4.10 -18.23
C ARG A 108 -0.94 -3.68 -17.08
N PHE A 109 -0.39 -3.48 -15.90
CA PHE A 109 -1.18 -3.26 -14.68
C PHE A 109 -1.03 -1.83 -14.12
N ASP A 110 -0.26 -0.96 -14.78
CA ASP A 110 0.13 0.37 -14.27
C ASP A 110 0.71 0.30 -12.83
N ARG A 111 1.56 -0.73 -12.61
CA ARG A 111 2.17 -1.03 -11.31
C ARG A 111 3.71 -0.99 -11.38
N VAL A 112 4.26 -0.12 -12.23
CA VAL A 112 5.69 0.18 -12.33
C VAL A 112 5.93 1.60 -11.82
N GLY A 113 6.48 1.73 -10.61
CA GLY A 113 6.93 2.98 -10.00
C GLY A 113 8.43 3.21 -10.19
N ALA A 114 8.97 4.21 -9.48
CA ALA A 114 10.40 4.52 -9.55
C ALA A 114 10.94 4.97 -8.19
N ARG A 115 12.21 4.61 -7.89
CA ARG A 115 13.01 5.21 -6.82
C ARG A 115 13.96 6.23 -7.45
N ILE A 116 13.91 7.47 -6.96
CA ILE A 116 14.80 8.56 -7.37
C ILE A 116 16.07 8.58 -6.51
N HIS A 117 17.03 9.43 -6.85
CA HIS A 117 18.15 9.73 -5.96
C HIS A 117 17.68 10.46 -4.70
N ASP A 118 18.47 10.38 -3.61
CA ASP A 118 18.21 11.13 -2.39
C ASP A 118 18.32 12.64 -2.61
N VAL A 119 17.69 13.42 -1.73
CA VAL A 119 17.61 14.89 -1.89
C VAL A 119 18.95 15.63 -1.76
N THR A 120 20.04 14.96 -1.43
CA THR A 120 21.39 15.53 -1.43
C THR A 120 22.14 15.31 -2.75
N HIS A 121 21.65 14.40 -3.59
CA HIS A 121 22.23 14.12 -4.89
C HIS A 121 21.87 15.23 -5.90
N GLU A 122 22.82 15.61 -6.75
CA GLU A 122 22.64 16.74 -7.68
C GLU A 122 21.51 16.51 -8.72
N HIS A 123 21.17 15.26 -9.04
CA HIS A 123 20.16 14.90 -10.06
C HIS A 123 18.78 14.55 -9.50
N TRP A 124 18.53 14.61 -8.19
CA TRP A 124 17.24 14.18 -7.66
C TRP A 124 16.03 14.96 -8.19
N GLN A 125 16.21 16.28 -8.47
CA GLN A 125 15.15 17.09 -9.07
C GLN A 125 14.96 16.80 -10.56
N ASP A 126 16.06 16.48 -11.26
CA ASP A 126 16.00 16.06 -12.66
C ASP A 126 15.25 14.74 -12.79
N ASP A 127 15.48 13.78 -11.88
CA ASP A 127 14.72 12.53 -11.83
C ASP A 127 13.22 12.80 -11.72
N LEU A 128 12.81 13.64 -10.75
CA LEU A 128 11.39 13.99 -10.59
C LEU A 128 10.81 14.63 -11.85
N GLU A 129 11.53 15.59 -12.44
CA GLU A 129 11.06 16.30 -13.62
C GLU A 129 10.89 15.37 -14.82
N ILE A 130 11.86 14.47 -15.04
CA ILE A 130 11.85 13.51 -16.14
C ILE A 130 10.74 12.46 -15.92
N LEU A 131 10.67 11.87 -14.74
CA LEU A 131 9.70 10.80 -14.43
C LEU A 131 8.27 11.33 -14.44
N VAL A 132 8.00 12.44 -13.77
CA VAL A 132 6.66 13.04 -13.71
C VAL A 132 6.24 13.58 -15.06
N GLY A 133 7.15 14.28 -15.78
CA GLY A 133 6.87 14.83 -17.08
C GLY A 133 6.63 13.76 -18.14
N GLY A 134 7.41 12.69 -18.11
CA GLY A 134 7.36 11.64 -19.13
C GLY A 134 6.36 10.52 -18.85
N ALA A 135 6.09 10.20 -17.55
CA ALA A 135 5.29 9.05 -17.18
C ALA A 135 4.27 9.31 -16.04
N GLY A 136 4.11 10.54 -15.57
CA GLY A 136 3.32 10.86 -14.39
C GLY A 136 1.88 10.37 -14.39
N LYS A 137 1.26 10.22 -15.57
CA LYS A 137 -0.10 9.69 -15.70
C LYS A 137 -0.20 8.18 -15.43
N ARG A 138 0.91 7.46 -15.49
CA ARG A 138 1.01 6.01 -15.28
C ARG A 138 1.81 5.62 -14.04
N LEU A 139 2.48 6.59 -13.37
CA LEU A 139 3.24 6.35 -12.16
C LEU A 139 2.30 6.02 -10.99
N PRO A 140 2.37 4.81 -10.41
CA PRO A 140 1.61 4.47 -9.22
C PRO A 140 2.18 5.09 -7.95
N PHE A 141 3.49 5.32 -7.88
CA PHE A 141 4.21 5.94 -6.77
C PHE A 141 5.62 6.38 -7.18
N ILE A 142 6.22 7.24 -6.34
CA ILE A 142 7.66 7.54 -6.37
C ILE A 142 8.23 7.30 -4.98
N THR A 143 9.39 6.62 -4.92
CA THR A 143 10.10 6.30 -3.68
C THR A 143 11.24 7.29 -3.44
N LEU A 144 11.25 7.90 -2.24
CA LEU A 144 12.34 8.74 -1.73
C LEU A 144 13.27 7.90 -0.85
N PRO A 145 14.55 7.70 -1.23
CA PRO A 145 15.54 7.04 -0.38
C PRO A 145 16.21 8.04 0.58
N LYS A 146 16.81 7.52 1.63
CA LYS A 146 17.80 8.18 2.53
C LYS A 146 17.42 9.58 3.03
N PRO A 147 16.16 9.91 3.37
CA PRO A 147 15.88 11.20 3.99
C PRO A 147 16.64 11.29 5.32
N ARG A 148 17.29 12.40 5.57
CA ARG A 148 18.04 12.65 6.81
C ARG A 148 17.10 13.01 7.95
N ASP A 149 15.99 13.66 7.62
CA ASP A 149 14.98 14.17 8.53
C ASP A 149 13.65 14.46 7.81
N ILE A 150 12.67 15.00 8.52
CA ILE A 150 11.37 15.38 7.97
C ILE A 150 11.46 16.51 6.94
N GLU A 151 12.45 17.39 7.03
CA GLU A 151 12.58 18.52 6.09
C GLU A 151 12.99 18.03 4.69
N ASP A 152 13.80 16.98 4.60
CA ASP A 152 14.10 16.31 3.34
C ASP A 152 12.82 15.73 2.70
N VAL A 153 11.96 15.10 3.51
CA VAL A 153 10.69 14.56 3.03
C VAL A 153 9.74 15.69 2.57
N ARG A 154 9.68 16.79 3.31
CA ARG A 154 8.88 17.96 2.93
C ARG A 154 9.38 18.61 1.63
N ALA A 155 10.70 18.73 1.49
CA ALA A 155 11.31 19.25 0.28
C ALA A 155 10.97 18.39 -0.94
N PHE A 156 11.08 17.07 -0.80
CA PHE A 156 10.67 16.12 -1.83
C PHE A 156 9.18 16.22 -2.18
N LEU A 157 8.28 16.18 -1.20
CA LEU A 157 6.84 16.27 -1.44
C LEU A 157 6.47 17.60 -2.14
N LYS A 158 7.11 18.71 -1.74
CA LYS A 158 6.92 20.02 -2.37
C LYS A 158 7.37 20.00 -3.84
N ALA A 159 8.52 19.40 -4.13
CA ALA A 159 9.05 19.30 -5.49
C ALA A 159 8.16 18.40 -6.35
N LEU A 160 7.69 17.25 -5.82
CA LEU A 160 6.78 16.34 -6.48
C LEU A 160 5.45 17.04 -6.85
N ARG A 161 4.80 17.73 -5.91
CA ARG A 161 3.57 18.50 -6.18
C ARG A 161 3.80 19.59 -7.22
N ALA A 162 4.97 20.26 -7.19
CA ALA A 162 5.30 21.28 -8.20
C ALA A 162 5.52 20.67 -9.59
N ALA A 163 6.15 19.50 -9.70
CA ALA A 163 6.29 18.78 -10.97
C ALA A 163 4.92 18.33 -11.51
N GLU A 164 4.06 17.79 -10.67
CA GLU A 164 2.68 17.41 -11.05
C GLU A 164 1.90 18.59 -11.64
N GLN A 165 2.00 19.77 -11.02
CA GLN A 165 1.36 20.99 -11.53
C GLN A 165 1.92 21.42 -12.89
N ARG A 166 3.25 21.37 -13.08
CA ARG A 166 3.89 21.74 -14.36
C ARG A 166 3.46 20.82 -15.50
N HIS A 167 3.24 19.55 -15.20
CA HIS A 167 2.92 18.52 -16.21
C HIS A 167 1.42 18.14 -16.24
N ASP A 168 0.56 18.92 -15.60
CA ASP A 168 -0.91 18.72 -15.59
C ASP A 168 -1.30 17.30 -15.14
N ILE A 169 -0.66 16.80 -14.08
CA ILE A 169 -0.99 15.51 -13.47
C ILE A 169 -2.17 15.71 -12.52
N GLN A 170 -3.34 15.19 -12.88
CA GLN A 170 -4.59 15.41 -12.15
C GLN A 170 -4.68 14.57 -10.88
N LYS A 171 -4.18 13.33 -10.92
CA LYS A 171 -4.15 12.43 -9.77
C LYS A 171 -2.79 12.55 -9.08
N PRO A 172 -2.75 13.04 -7.82
CA PRO A 172 -1.49 13.12 -7.10
C PRO A 172 -0.78 11.77 -7.03
N ILE A 173 0.53 11.77 -7.32
CA ILE A 173 1.37 10.57 -7.27
C ILE A 173 1.71 10.29 -5.81
N PRO A 174 1.41 9.10 -5.28
CA PRO A 174 1.79 8.73 -3.92
C PRO A 174 3.31 8.69 -3.73
N ALA A 175 3.74 9.03 -2.52
CA ALA A 175 5.14 8.92 -2.10
C ALA A 175 5.33 7.68 -1.22
N HIS A 176 6.37 6.90 -1.50
CA HIS A 176 6.94 5.91 -0.59
C HIS A 176 8.21 6.47 0.01
N VAL A 177 8.44 6.31 1.29
CA VAL A 177 9.60 6.91 1.99
C VAL A 177 10.41 5.83 2.67
N LEU A 178 11.69 5.69 2.30
CA LEU A 178 12.60 4.78 2.97
C LEU A 178 13.09 5.38 4.29
N ILE A 179 12.78 4.73 5.37
CA ILE A 179 13.30 5.05 6.70
C ILE A 179 14.56 4.19 6.92
N GLU A 180 15.70 4.79 6.67
CA GLU A 180 17.00 4.10 6.69
C GLU A 180 18.13 4.97 7.26
N THR A 181 17.78 6.14 7.82
CA THR A 181 18.68 7.02 8.55
C THR A 181 18.22 7.18 10.00
N HIS A 182 19.14 7.52 10.88
CA HIS A 182 18.80 7.77 12.29
C HIS A 182 17.86 8.96 12.49
N GLY A 183 18.02 10.02 11.69
CA GLY A 183 17.17 11.20 11.77
C GLY A 183 15.76 10.95 11.28
N ALA A 184 15.59 10.24 10.15
CA ALA A 184 14.27 9.85 9.66
C ALA A 184 13.57 8.90 10.66
N LEU A 185 14.29 7.92 11.24
CA LEU A 185 13.72 7.06 12.27
C LEU A 185 13.32 7.85 13.53
N HIS A 186 14.11 8.82 13.95
CA HIS A 186 13.78 9.68 15.09
C HIS A 186 12.47 10.45 14.90
N GLN A 187 12.16 10.83 13.66
CA GLN A 187 10.97 11.61 13.29
C GLN A 187 9.92 10.79 12.53
N VAL A 188 9.97 9.47 12.62
CA VAL A 188 9.14 8.57 11.79
C VAL A 188 7.64 8.79 11.98
N TRP A 189 7.18 9.15 13.18
CA TRP A 189 5.78 9.47 13.46
C TRP A 189 5.35 10.77 12.78
N ASP A 190 6.18 11.80 12.82
CA ASP A 190 5.90 13.07 12.15
C ASP A 190 5.96 12.92 10.63
N ILE A 191 6.88 12.10 10.12
CA ILE A 191 6.95 11.75 8.69
C ILE A 191 5.68 10.99 8.28
N ALA A 192 5.26 9.99 9.04
CA ALA A 192 4.04 9.22 8.76
C ALA A 192 2.77 10.09 8.70
N ALA A 193 2.72 11.18 9.47
CA ALA A 193 1.60 12.11 9.50
C ALA A 193 1.49 12.99 8.24
N LEU A 194 2.54 13.09 7.42
CA LEU A 194 2.52 13.93 6.23
C LEU A 194 1.52 13.40 5.18
N GLU A 195 0.79 14.33 4.57
CA GLU A 195 -0.08 14.00 3.44
C GLU A 195 0.74 13.67 2.18
N GLY A 196 0.20 12.76 1.36
CA GLY A 196 0.85 12.32 0.13
C GLY A 196 1.80 11.14 0.31
N ILE A 197 2.12 10.74 1.54
CA ILE A 197 2.82 9.49 1.82
C ILE A 197 1.81 8.34 1.85
N GLU A 198 2.14 7.24 1.18
CA GLU A 198 1.34 6.02 1.12
C GLU A 198 2.03 4.85 1.84
N SER A 199 3.35 4.77 1.75
CA SER A 199 4.16 3.72 2.37
C SER A 199 5.36 4.28 3.15
N LEU A 200 5.69 3.63 4.27
CA LEU A 200 6.97 3.76 4.95
C LEU A 200 7.73 2.45 4.81
N ASP A 201 8.89 2.53 4.19
CA ASP A 201 9.70 1.38 3.82
C ASP A 201 10.96 1.33 4.68
N PHE A 202 11.41 0.15 5.06
CA PHE A 202 12.63 0.02 5.85
C PHE A 202 13.84 -0.34 4.98
N GLY A 203 14.91 0.44 5.03
CA GLY A 203 16.20 0.18 4.40
C GLY A 203 17.23 -0.33 5.41
N VAL A 204 17.29 -1.65 5.65
CA VAL A 204 18.15 -2.23 6.69
C VAL A 204 19.63 -2.08 6.40
N MET A 205 20.05 -2.07 5.13
CA MET A 205 21.47 -2.00 4.76
C MET A 205 22.07 -0.66 5.14
N ASP A 206 21.44 0.43 4.72
CA ASP A 206 21.86 1.80 5.03
C ASP A 206 21.69 2.10 6.52
N PHE A 207 20.60 1.63 7.13
CA PHE A 207 20.40 1.78 8.57
C PHE A 207 21.52 1.17 9.40
N VAL A 208 21.95 -0.07 9.08
CA VAL A 208 23.05 -0.73 9.79
C VAL A 208 24.38 -0.07 9.47
N SER A 209 24.62 0.31 8.21
CA SER A 209 25.82 1.05 7.80
C SER A 209 25.96 2.40 8.53
N GLY A 210 24.85 3.09 8.76
CA GLY A 210 24.78 4.34 9.51
C GLY A 210 25.18 4.23 10.99
N HIS A 211 25.42 3.01 11.51
CA HIS A 211 25.94 2.80 12.86
C HIS A 211 27.49 2.82 12.94
N PHE A 212 28.18 3.13 11.83
CA PHE A 212 29.63 3.30 11.80
C PHE A 212 30.44 2.09 12.33
N GLY A 213 29.91 0.88 12.14
CA GLY A 213 30.52 -0.37 12.65
C GLY A 213 30.29 -0.64 14.14
N ALA A 214 29.48 0.16 14.83
CA ALA A 214 29.14 -0.09 16.24
C ALA A 214 28.26 -1.34 16.44
N ILE A 215 27.59 -1.80 15.39
CA ILE A 215 26.82 -3.06 15.38
C ILE A 215 27.36 -3.99 14.31
N PRO A 216 27.22 -5.32 14.50
CA PRO A 216 27.81 -6.28 13.56
C PRO A 216 27.07 -6.31 12.21
N GLY A 217 27.77 -6.56 11.12
CA GLY A 217 27.18 -6.72 9.79
C GLY A 217 26.15 -7.85 9.70
N SER A 218 26.18 -8.83 10.63
CA SER A 218 25.13 -9.85 10.74
C SER A 218 23.74 -9.29 11.07
N ALA A 219 23.65 -8.04 11.55
CA ALA A 219 22.40 -7.33 11.77
C ALA A 219 21.66 -6.97 10.46
N MET A 220 22.32 -7.09 9.30
CA MET A 220 21.70 -6.88 7.98
C MET A 220 20.93 -8.11 7.45
N ARG A 221 21.07 -9.28 8.10
CA ARG A 221 20.49 -10.55 7.66
C ARG A 221 19.97 -11.37 8.85
N SER A 222 19.12 -12.33 8.58
CA SER A 222 18.59 -13.21 9.62
C SER A 222 19.67 -14.11 10.24
N PRO A 223 19.55 -14.39 11.57
CA PRO A 223 18.48 -13.92 12.44
C PRO A 223 18.69 -12.47 12.94
N GLY A 224 19.87 -11.89 12.78
CA GLY A 224 20.28 -10.61 13.36
C GLY A 224 19.38 -9.45 12.98
N GLN A 225 18.84 -9.40 11.76
CA GLN A 225 17.93 -8.33 11.33
C GLN A 225 16.60 -8.28 12.12
N PHE A 226 16.25 -9.36 12.81
CA PHE A 226 15.08 -9.42 13.68
C PHE A 226 15.43 -9.40 15.15
N ASP A 227 16.62 -9.89 15.52
CA ASP A 227 17.01 -10.13 16.91
C ASP A 227 17.89 -9.01 17.46
N HIS A 228 18.64 -8.28 16.61
CA HIS A 228 19.49 -7.17 17.07
C HIS A 228 18.64 -6.01 17.60
N PRO A 229 18.83 -5.54 18.87
CA PRO A 229 17.93 -4.61 19.54
C PRO A 229 17.68 -3.31 18.75
N LEU A 230 18.69 -2.72 18.12
CA LEU A 230 18.56 -1.47 17.38
C LEU A 230 17.77 -1.65 16.07
N VAL A 231 17.98 -2.76 15.35
CA VAL A 231 17.24 -3.07 14.13
C VAL A 231 15.79 -3.43 14.47
N ARG A 232 15.58 -4.25 15.50
CA ARG A 232 14.25 -4.58 16.03
C ARG A 232 13.46 -3.34 16.42
N ARG A 233 14.08 -2.40 17.14
CA ARG A 233 13.49 -1.10 17.48
C ARG A 233 13.03 -0.36 16.21
N ALA A 234 13.91 -0.23 15.20
CA ALA A 234 13.58 0.46 13.97
C ALA A 234 12.35 -0.14 13.27
N LYS A 235 12.30 -1.48 13.14
CA LYS A 235 11.15 -2.17 12.55
C LYS A 235 9.85 -1.90 13.31
N LEU A 236 9.87 -1.97 14.64
CA LEU A 236 8.69 -1.71 15.48
C LEU A 236 8.21 -0.26 15.37
N GLU A 237 9.12 0.71 15.38
CA GLU A 237 8.76 2.13 15.24
C GLU A 237 8.19 2.45 13.86
N ILE A 238 8.80 1.94 12.79
CA ILE A 238 8.35 2.17 11.40
C ILE A 238 6.94 1.58 11.19
N SER A 239 6.74 0.32 11.54
CA SER A 239 5.44 -0.33 11.36
C SER A 239 4.35 0.32 12.21
N SER A 240 4.66 0.67 13.46
CA SER A 240 3.70 1.33 14.36
C SER A 240 3.32 2.73 13.86
N ALA A 241 4.30 3.53 13.41
CA ALA A 241 4.05 4.86 12.86
C ALA A 241 3.23 4.78 11.56
N ALA A 242 3.59 3.88 10.65
CA ALA A 242 2.88 3.67 9.40
C ALA A 242 1.42 3.31 9.66
N LEU A 243 1.17 2.24 10.41
CA LEU A 243 -0.19 1.76 10.71
C LEU A 243 -1.00 2.78 11.52
N GLY A 244 -0.37 3.49 12.47
CA GLY A 244 -1.00 4.54 13.28
C GLY A 244 -1.50 5.73 12.46
N HIS A 245 -0.90 5.98 11.29
CA HIS A 245 -1.29 7.04 10.37
C HIS A 245 -1.96 6.53 9.09
N GLY A 246 -2.39 5.25 9.06
CA GLY A 246 -3.06 4.67 7.90
C GLY A 246 -2.16 4.54 6.67
N LYS A 247 -0.86 4.29 6.86
CA LYS A 247 0.12 4.05 5.81
C LYS A 247 0.53 2.58 5.79
N VAL A 248 1.06 2.11 4.65
CA VAL A 248 1.51 0.74 4.49
C VAL A 248 2.96 0.59 4.96
N PRO A 249 3.28 -0.25 5.94
CA PRO A 249 4.66 -0.56 6.29
C PRO A 249 5.23 -1.63 5.35
N THR A 250 6.36 -1.31 4.69
CA THR A 250 7.09 -2.21 3.80
C THR A 250 8.40 -2.68 4.44
N HIS A 251 8.56 -3.98 4.55
CA HIS A 251 9.76 -4.61 5.12
C HIS A 251 10.93 -4.57 4.15
N ASN A 252 12.14 -4.52 4.70
CA ASN A 252 13.39 -4.56 3.94
C ASN A 252 13.56 -5.86 3.16
N VAL A 253 14.51 -5.84 2.23
CA VAL A 253 14.94 -7.01 1.45
C VAL A 253 15.56 -8.10 2.32
N THR A 254 15.57 -9.35 1.81
CA THR A 254 16.53 -10.37 2.21
C THR A 254 17.61 -10.52 1.14
N THR A 255 18.84 -10.82 1.54
CA THR A 255 19.95 -11.08 0.61
C THR A 255 20.09 -12.56 0.26
N GLU A 256 19.21 -13.42 0.79
CA GLU A 256 19.18 -14.85 0.48
C GLU A 256 18.58 -15.11 -0.90
N LEU A 257 19.22 -15.92 -1.71
CA LEU A 257 18.82 -16.24 -3.09
C LEU A 257 18.67 -17.73 -3.38
N SER A 258 19.04 -18.60 -2.44
CA SER A 258 19.10 -20.05 -2.64
C SER A 258 18.15 -20.84 -1.73
N ASP A 259 17.93 -20.38 -0.51
CA ASP A 259 17.06 -21.03 0.49
C ASP A 259 15.68 -20.34 0.51
N LEU A 260 14.69 -20.93 -0.16
CA LEU A 260 13.34 -20.41 -0.24
C LEU A 260 12.64 -20.41 1.12
N GLU A 261 12.93 -21.38 1.98
CA GLU A 261 12.36 -21.44 3.33
C GLU A 261 12.93 -20.34 4.24
N TYR A 262 14.19 -19.97 4.02
CA TYR A 262 14.78 -18.82 4.71
C TYR A 262 14.06 -17.51 4.29
N ILE A 263 13.84 -17.32 2.99
CA ILE A 263 13.11 -16.15 2.46
C ILE A 263 11.70 -16.11 3.02
N ARG A 264 10.99 -17.25 3.00
CA ARG A 264 9.63 -17.34 3.53
C ARG A 264 9.57 -17.02 5.02
N ARG A 265 10.49 -17.57 5.83
CA ARG A 265 10.57 -17.28 7.28
C ARG A 265 10.84 -15.80 7.57
N ASP A 266 11.66 -15.12 6.76
CA ASP A 266 11.90 -13.68 6.90
C ASP A 266 10.61 -12.90 6.65
N ALA A 267 9.85 -13.22 5.62
CA ALA A 267 8.58 -12.59 5.31
C ALA A 267 7.49 -12.90 6.37
N ASP A 268 7.41 -14.16 6.86
CA ASP A 268 6.52 -14.55 7.95
C ASP A 268 6.82 -13.77 9.22
N ARG A 269 8.10 -13.67 9.62
CA ARG A 269 8.50 -12.89 10.80
C ARG A 269 8.19 -11.41 10.63
N ALA A 270 8.45 -10.86 9.45
CA ALA A 270 8.12 -9.47 9.14
C ALA A 270 6.62 -9.19 9.34
N ARG A 271 5.74 -10.08 8.84
CA ARG A 271 4.29 -9.96 8.99
C ARG A 271 3.84 -10.19 10.43
N GLN A 272 4.19 -11.34 11.00
CA GLN A 272 3.58 -11.82 12.24
C GLN A 272 4.17 -11.17 13.50
N GLU A 273 5.48 -10.89 13.51
CA GLU A 273 6.13 -10.31 14.68
C GLU A 273 6.21 -8.79 14.64
N PHE A 274 6.23 -8.19 13.45
CA PHE A 274 6.50 -6.76 13.27
C PHE A 274 5.38 -5.98 12.56
N GLY A 275 4.34 -6.65 12.05
CA GLY A 275 3.17 -6.01 11.45
C GLY A 275 3.41 -5.40 10.07
N PHE A 276 4.43 -5.82 9.34
CA PHE A 276 4.63 -5.41 7.95
C PHE A 276 3.60 -6.06 7.04
N LEU A 277 3.12 -5.30 6.08
CA LEU A 277 2.09 -5.75 5.13
C LEU A 277 2.65 -6.06 3.76
N ARG A 278 3.92 -5.71 3.53
CA ARG A 278 4.59 -5.73 2.24
C ARG A 278 6.09 -5.97 2.46
N MET A 279 6.79 -6.52 1.47
CA MET A 279 8.23 -6.73 1.54
C MET A 279 8.90 -6.45 0.20
N TRP A 280 10.11 -5.89 0.23
CA TRP A 280 10.94 -5.68 -0.94
C TRP A 280 11.57 -6.98 -1.42
N SER A 281 11.70 -7.08 -2.74
CA SER A 281 12.41 -8.14 -3.45
C SER A 281 13.46 -7.53 -4.38
N ILE A 282 14.63 -8.13 -4.45
CA ILE A 282 15.73 -7.75 -5.35
C ILE A 282 16.09 -8.88 -6.33
N HIS A 283 15.40 -10.01 -6.23
CA HIS A 283 15.63 -11.16 -7.13
C HIS A 283 14.31 -11.92 -7.36
N PRO A 284 14.04 -12.39 -8.60
CA PRO A 284 12.79 -13.10 -8.94
C PRO A 284 12.47 -14.30 -8.05
N VAL A 285 13.48 -15.03 -7.58
CA VAL A 285 13.30 -16.20 -6.71
C VAL A 285 12.63 -15.89 -5.38
N GLN A 286 12.70 -14.63 -4.93
CA GLN A 286 12.15 -14.18 -3.65
C GLN A 286 10.64 -13.93 -3.71
N ILE A 287 10.07 -13.68 -4.89
CA ILE A 287 8.72 -13.15 -5.04
C ILE A 287 7.67 -14.11 -4.50
N ARG A 288 7.65 -15.37 -4.99
CA ARG A 288 6.64 -16.35 -4.54
C ARG A 288 6.72 -16.66 -3.04
N PRO A 289 7.88 -16.96 -2.45
CA PRO A 289 7.99 -17.15 -0.99
C PRO A 289 7.49 -15.95 -0.16
N ILE A 290 7.71 -14.73 -0.65
CA ILE A 290 7.19 -13.52 0.02
C ILE A 290 5.68 -13.43 -0.12
N LEU A 291 5.12 -13.65 -1.32
CA LEU A 291 3.68 -13.64 -1.55
C LEU A 291 2.95 -14.65 -0.66
N ASP A 292 3.46 -15.87 -0.59
CA ASP A 292 2.87 -16.92 0.23
C ASP A 292 2.87 -16.54 1.72
N ALA A 293 3.99 -16.01 2.23
CA ALA A 293 4.13 -15.61 3.62
C ALA A 293 3.32 -14.36 4.00
N MET A 294 3.22 -13.39 3.07
CA MET A 294 2.47 -12.16 3.29
C MET A 294 0.96 -12.31 3.10
N SER A 295 0.50 -13.40 2.54
CA SER A 295 -0.93 -13.70 2.37
C SER A 295 -1.55 -14.21 3.68
N PRO A 296 -2.84 -13.92 3.94
CA PRO A 296 -3.57 -14.56 5.03
C PRO A 296 -3.69 -16.07 4.84
N ASP A 297 -3.72 -16.82 5.93
CA ASP A 297 -3.99 -18.26 5.88
C ASP A 297 -5.44 -18.54 5.44
N PHE A 298 -5.63 -19.56 4.62
CA PHE A 298 -6.95 -19.90 4.11
C PHE A 298 -7.96 -20.21 5.23
N SER A 299 -7.54 -20.87 6.31
CA SER A 299 -8.40 -21.14 7.46
C SER A 299 -8.83 -19.88 8.18
N GLU A 300 -7.95 -18.89 8.33
CA GLU A 300 -8.29 -17.57 8.89
C GLU A 300 -9.28 -16.83 8.00
N VAL A 301 -9.15 -16.97 6.68
CA VAL A 301 -10.08 -16.36 5.71
C VAL A 301 -11.46 -16.98 5.80
N GLN A 302 -11.57 -18.30 6.00
CA GLN A 302 -12.86 -18.98 6.20
C GLN A 302 -13.54 -18.50 7.49
N ASP A 303 -12.83 -18.51 8.61
CA ASP A 303 -13.35 -17.98 9.88
C ASP A 303 -13.80 -16.52 9.78
N ALA A 304 -13.00 -15.69 9.12
CA ALA A 304 -13.32 -14.28 8.88
C ALA A 304 -14.61 -14.12 8.03
N ALA A 305 -14.77 -14.93 7.00
CA ALA A 305 -15.95 -14.94 6.14
C ALA A 305 -17.22 -15.28 6.93
N GLU A 306 -17.19 -16.32 7.76
CA GLU A 306 -18.30 -16.71 8.62
C GLU A 306 -18.65 -15.61 9.62
N ILE A 307 -17.65 -15.02 10.29
CA ILE A 307 -17.85 -13.98 11.29
C ILE A 307 -18.46 -12.71 10.66
N VAL A 308 -17.92 -12.23 9.53
CA VAL A 308 -18.41 -11.03 8.86
C VAL A 308 -19.82 -11.23 8.31
N SER A 309 -20.12 -12.40 7.76
CA SER A 309 -21.47 -12.75 7.28
C SER A 309 -22.48 -12.78 8.43
N ALA A 310 -22.15 -13.45 9.54
CA ALA A 310 -23.01 -13.52 10.72
C ALA A 310 -23.18 -12.13 11.38
N ALA A 311 -22.14 -11.29 11.38
CA ALA A 311 -22.24 -9.92 11.88
C ALA A 311 -23.22 -9.08 11.05
N ALA A 312 -23.14 -9.19 9.71
CA ALA A 312 -24.05 -8.50 8.82
C ALA A 312 -25.50 -8.99 8.98
N ASP A 313 -25.73 -10.29 9.20
CA ASP A 313 -27.06 -10.87 9.47
C ASP A 313 -27.64 -10.43 10.83
N ALA A 314 -26.77 -10.02 11.77
CA ALA A 314 -27.13 -9.50 13.09
C ALA A 314 -27.11 -7.95 13.13
N ASP A 315 -27.24 -7.27 12.00
CA ASP A 315 -27.17 -5.82 11.88
C ASP A 315 -25.92 -5.22 12.56
N TRP A 316 -24.79 -5.92 12.47
CA TRP A 316 -23.50 -5.58 13.07
C TRP A 316 -23.51 -5.49 14.61
N GLY A 317 -24.51 -6.09 15.24
CA GLY A 317 -24.55 -6.31 16.68
C GLY A 317 -23.57 -7.40 17.13
N PRO A 318 -23.36 -7.57 18.46
CA PRO A 318 -22.51 -8.64 18.99
C PRO A 318 -23.05 -10.03 18.64
N ILE A 319 -22.17 -10.92 18.19
CA ILE A 319 -22.49 -12.32 17.88
C ILE A 319 -21.66 -13.28 18.72
N ARG A 320 -22.05 -14.56 18.70
CA ARG A 320 -21.24 -15.65 19.26
C ARG A 320 -20.81 -16.57 18.11
N HIS A 321 -19.50 -16.69 17.91
CA HIS A 321 -18.89 -17.59 16.93
C HIS A 321 -17.90 -18.53 17.62
N ASN A 322 -18.01 -19.84 17.38
CA ASN A 322 -17.18 -20.88 18.03
C ASN A 322 -17.04 -20.71 19.55
N GLY A 323 -18.15 -20.36 20.23
CA GLY A 323 -18.20 -20.15 21.69
C GLY A 323 -17.59 -18.82 22.18
N LYS A 324 -17.00 -17.99 21.31
CA LYS A 324 -16.40 -16.69 21.63
C LYS A 324 -17.33 -15.55 21.22
N LEU A 325 -17.34 -14.50 22.04
CA LEU A 325 -18.03 -13.25 21.71
C LEU A 325 -17.22 -12.48 20.66
N GLN A 326 -17.90 -12.02 19.63
CA GLN A 326 -17.33 -11.13 18.58
C GLN A 326 -18.19 -9.85 18.54
N ASP A 327 -17.53 -8.71 18.36
CA ASP A 327 -18.14 -7.40 18.24
C ASP A 327 -17.48 -6.55 17.13
N ARG A 328 -17.83 -5.27 17.03
CA ARG A 328 -17.33 -4.37 15.99
C ARG A 328 -15.80 -4.23 15.99
N ALA A 329 -15.13 -4.34 17.13
CA ALA A 329 -13.68 -4.27 17.19
C ALA A 329 -13.04 -5.49 16.48
N ALA A 330 -13.60 -6.69 16.73
CA ALA A 330 -13.18 -7.91 16.05
C ALA A 330 -13.57 -7.90 14.56
N TYR A 331 -14.77 -7.40 14.21
CA TYR A 331 -15.23 -7.35 12.80
C TYR A 331 -14.32 -6.49 11.92
N ARG A 332 -13.75 -5.40 12.43
CA ARG A 332 -12.75 -4.57 11.73
C ARG A 332 -11.56 -5.40 11.29
N TYR A 333 -11.04 -6.24 12.19
CA TYR A 333 -9.94 -7.14 11.89
C TYR A 333 -10.30 -8.13 10.78
N TYR A 334 -11.41 -8.85 10.94
CA TYR A 334 -11.84 -9.87 9.99
C TYR A 334 -12.18 -9.29 8.62
N TRP A 335 -12.85 -8.14 8.56
CA TRP A 335 -13.12 -7.46 7.30
C TRP A 335 -11.84 -7.02 6.58
N THR A 336 -10.88 -6.48 7.31
CA THR A 336 -9.56 -6.13 6.76
C THR A 336 -8.81 -7.35 6.26
N LEU A 337 -8.92 -8.49 6.96
CA LEU A 337 -8.34 -9.76 6.53
C LEU A 337 -8.93 -10.24 5.21
N LEU A 338 -10.26 -10.15 5.03
CA LEU A 338 -10.93 -10.51 3.76
C LEU A 338 -10.50 -9.60 2.61
N LYS A 339 -10.40 -8.29 2.84
CA LYS A 339 -9.86 -7.34 1.84
C LYS A 339 -8.44 -7.70 1.45
N ARG A 340 -7.61 -8.07 2.42
CA ARG A 340 -6.24 -8.49 2.19
C ARG A 340 -6.16 -9.83 1.43
N ALA A 341 -6.97 -10.81 1.79
CA ALA A 341 -7.08 -12.08 1.06
C ALA A 341 -7.36 -11.86 -0.42
N ARG A 342 -8.34 -11.00 -0.73
CA ARG A 342 -8.66 -10.64 -2.11
C ARG A 342 -7.46 -10.02 -2.85
N THR A 343 -6.71 -9.14 -2.18
CA THR A 343 -5.56 -8.46 -2.79
C THR A 343 -4.40 -9.41 -3.06
N THR A 344 -4.20 -10.41 -2.19
CA THR A 344 -3.10 -11.37 -2.28
C THR A 344 -3.49 -12.65 -3.02
N GLY A 345 -4.68 -12.71 -3.63
CA GLY A 345 -5.14 -13.83 -4.43
C GLY A 345 -5.60 -15.05 -3.63
N VAL A 346 -5.75 -14.94 -2.30
CA VAL A 346 -6.33 -16.01 -1.50
C VAL A 346 -7.83 -16.12 -1.79
N PRO A 347 -8.36 -17.29 -2.18
CA PRO A 347 -9.75 -17.45 -2.53
C PRO A 347 -10.69 -17.09 -1.38
N LEU A 348 -11.71 -16.28 -1.68
CA LEU A 348 -12.82 -16.00 -0.77
C LEU A 348 -13.98 -16.97 -1.05
N PRO A 349 -14.82 -17.29 -0.04
CA PRO A 349 -16.11 -17.97 -0.28
C PRO A 349 -16.96 -17.21 -1.29
N VAL A 350 -17.67 -17.94 -2.16
CA VAL A 350 -18.44 -17.36 -3.26
C VAL A 350 -19.51 -16.41 -2.75
N ASP A 351 -20.27 -16.81 -1.72
CA ASP A 351 -21.31 -16.01 -1.08
C ASP A 351 -20.80 -14.71 -0.48
N VAL A 352 -19.61 -14.71 0.13
CA VAL A 352 -18.95 -13.51 0.66
C VAL A 352 -18.50 -12.60 -0.47
N THR A 353 -17.97 -13.17 -1.55
CA THR A 353 -17.57 -12.41 -2.74
C THR A 353 -18.77 -11.73 -3.37
N GLU A 354 -19.87 -12.46 -3.58
CA GLU A 354 -21.10 -11.93 -4.15
C GLU A 354 -21.73 -10.86 -3.26
N ARG A 355 -21.72 -11.06 -1.94
CA ARG A 355 -22.37 -10.18 -0.98
C ARG A 355 -21.64 -8.88 -0.73
N PHE A 356 -20.31 -8.90 -0.66
CA PHE A 356 -19.53 -7.76 -0.15
C PHE A 356 -18.53 -7.16 -1.15
N PHE A 357 -18.24 -7.86 -2.27
CA PHE A 357 -17.19 -7.45 -3.20
C PHE A 357 -17.63 -7.26 -4.65
N THR A 358 -18.92 -7.41 -4.96
CA THR A 358 -19.52 -7.26 -6.31
C THR A 358 -20.22 -5.92 -6.52
N ALA A 359 -19.71 -4.83 -5.93
CA ALA A 359 -20.21 -3.48 -6.23
C ALA A 359 -19.38 -2.79 -7.29
#